data_c51c67e7c9145e7107ff26b24b8f8db3
#
_entry.id   c51c67e7c9145e7107ff26b24b8f8db3
#
_cell.length_a   1.000
_cell.length_b   1.000
_cell.length_c   1.000
_cell.angle_alpha   90.00
_cell.angle_beta   90.00
_cell.angle_gamma   90.00
#
_symmetry.space_group_name_H-M   'P 1'
#
loop_
_entity.id
_entity.type
_entity.pdbx_description
1 polymer ?
#
loop_
_entity_poly.entity_id
_entity_poly.type
_entity_poly.pdbx_seq_one_letter_code
_entity_poly.pdbx_strand_id
1 'polypeptide(L)'
;VDPVISFDFGTKAPAAGSRAEQFKINWSGSLLVPDTGEYDFRVTTPNGVRVYVNPPANGSEKNALIDLWVSSAMLRSGQGQVFLLGGRSYPLKVEFFKYKDKTASIKLEWRPPGGAWTVIPAENLSPKSSSSVDVVSVPLPPDDAGMGYERGVSVSREWTEAIAKGGLQAAALLAPHLHEYAGTTATAPDRAEKLKAFTWRFAQLAYRRPLTVEQKADLAKIFVPAVTPEIAARRAILHVLSSPHFLYPATGTQDDYAVATRLALALWDSLPDEALLKVAAQGALKTPEQVRAQAQRMQKDPRAKAKLRDFLHHWLHVEEGAEIAKDQAAYPGFDPGVVMDLRTSLDLFVEGVVWSEASDYRQLLLSDTILMNERLAKFYGQKLPDGHGFRPVKMDAAQRAGVLTHPYLLATFSYTKSTSPIHRGVFLSRNILGRMLKPPPMAIAFMDDKFDPSFTMREKVTELTAKPACQSCHITINPLGFSFERFDAVGRIRETDNAKPVNTVSPYIAADGTELTLTGARDVAVHAAESLAGQTGFVRNLFQTMVKQPT
;
A
#
# COMPACT_ATOMS: atom_id res chain seq x y z
N VAL A 1 17.28 -19.27 13.30
CA VAL A 1 16.13 -18.45 12.91
C VAL A 1 15.74 -18.85 11.50
N ASP A 2 14.50 -19.26 11.32
CA ASP A 2 14.00 -19.65 10.01
C ASP A 2 13.57 -18.38 9.25
N PRO A 3 14.05 -18.18 8.02
CA PRO A 3 13.73 -16.98 7.25
C PRO A 3 12.29 -17.00 6.70
N VAL A 4 11.71 -18.20 6.55
CA VAL A 4 10.33 -18.42 6.09
C VAL A 4 9.73 -19.62 6.80
N ILE A 5 8.38 -19.73 6.82
CA ILE A 5 7.68 -20.90 7.37
C ILE A 5 7.13 -21.73 6.20
N SER A 6 8.06 -22.46 5.54
CA SER A 6 7.72 -23.36 4.43
C SER A 6 8.72 -24.53 4.46
N PHE A 7 8.28 -25.66 5.01
CA PHE A 7 9.15 -26.82 5.26
C PHE A 7 8.47 -28.11 4.80
N ASP A 8 9.25 -28.95 4.16
CA ASP A 8 8.91 -30.38 3.95
C ASP A 8 9.94 -31.23 4.69
N PHE A 9 9.55 -31.72 5.86
CA PHE A 9 10.38 -32.62 6.66
C PHE A 9 10.33 -34.07 6.16
N GLY A 10 9.34 -34.39 5.32
CA GLY A 10 9.10 -35.78 4.89
C GLY A 10 8.93 -36.71 6.09
N THR A 11 9.72 -37.80 6.11
CA THR A 11 9.76 -38.76 7.20
C THR A 11 10.85 -38.45 8.26
N LYS A 12 11.60 -37.36 8.10
CA LYS A 12 12.76 -37.01 8.93
C LYS A 12 12.37 -36.22 10.16
N ALA A 13 13.26 -36.18 11.14
CA ALA A 13 13.21 -35.30 12.29
C ALA A 13 13.53 -33.85 11.86
N PRO A 14 12.93 -32.81 12.48
CA PRO A 14 13.14 -31.40 12.12
C PRO A 14 14.54 -30.89 12.49
N ALA A 15 15.19 -31.50 13.48
CA ALA A 15 16.54 -31.15 13.92
C ALA A 15 17.27 -32.38 14.52
N ALA A 16 18.60 -32.30 14.61
CA ALA A 16 19.41 -33.30 15.29
C ALA A 16 18.94 -33.46 16.76
N GLY A 17 18.76 -34.70 17.19
CA GLY A 17 18.32 -35.03 18.54
C GLY A 17 16.80 -35.00 18.77
N SER A 18 16.00 -34.57 17.79
CA SER A 18 14.54 -34.67 17.84
C SER A 18 14.03 -36.01 17.29
N ARG A 19 12.80 -36.41 17.69
CA ARG A 19 12.20 -37.67 17.22
C ARG A 19 11.47 -37.45 15.91
N ALA A 20 11.65 -38.35 14.94
CA ALA A 20 11.01 -38.27 13.63
C ALA A 20 9.49 -38.58 13.68
N GLU A 21 9.07 -39.42 14.64
CA GLU A 21 7.68 -39.89 14.78
C GLU A 21 6.76 -38.83 15.42
N GLN A 22 7.36 -38.01 16.32
CA GLN A 22 6.61 -36.97 17.01
C GLN A 22 7.50 -35.77 17.38
N PHE A 23 7.06 -34.56 17.08
CA PHE A 23 7.70 -33.32 17.47
C PHE A 23 6.74 -32.15 17.46
N LYS A 24 7.12 -31.10 18.17
CA LYS A 24 6.41 -29.79 18.15
C LYS A 24 7.42 -28.71 17.78
N ILE A 25 7.02 -27.80 16.91
CA ILE A 25 7.78 -26.60 16.56
C ILE A 25 6.90 -25.40 16.87
N ASN A 26 7.49 -24.41 17.54
CA ASN A 26 6.85 -23.12 17.76
C ASN A 26 7.71 -22.04 17.10
N TRP A 27 7.15 -21.35 16.12
CA TRP A 27 7.71 -20.10 15.62
C TRP A 27 7.02 -18.93 16.33
N SER A 28 7.82 -17.99 16.82
CA SER A 28 7.34 -16.77 17.45
C SER A 28 8.22 -15.60 17.05
N GLY A 29 7.58 -14.45 16.81
CA GLY A 29 8.25 -13.24 16.37
C GLY A 29 7.25 -12.18 15.99
N SER A 30 7.58 -11.37 15.00
CA SER A 30 6.66 -10.38 14.44
C SER A 30 6.59 -10.42 12.92
N LEU A 31 5.43 -9.98 12.43
CA LEU A 31 5.08 -9.80 11.04
C LEU A 31 5.05 -8.30 10.74
N LEU A 32 5.89 -7.82 9.83
CA LEU A 32 5.83 -6.48 9.29
C LEU A 32 4.96 -6.47 8.03
N VAL A 33 3.90 -5.66 8.01
CA VAL A 33 3.01 -5.57 6.86
C VAL A 33 3.27 -4.26 6.08
N PRO A 34 3.35 -4.33 4.74
CA PRO A 34 3.62 -3.16 3.91
C PRO A 34 2.38 -2.27 3.68
N ASP A 35 1.21 -2.85 3.46
CA ASP A 35 -0.02 -2.17 3.09
C ASP A 35 -1.05 -2.16 4.22
N THR A 36 -1.93 -1.15 4.22
CA THR A 36 -3.13 -1.14 5.07
C THR A 36 -4.27 -1.84 4.36
N GLY A 37 -4.91 -2.82 5.03
CA GLY A 37 -6.08 -3.51 4.49
C GLY A 37 -6.25 -4.92 5.03
N GLU A 38 -7.14 -5.68 4.37
CA GLU A 38 -7.43 -7.07 4.70
C GLU A 38 -6.33 -7.98 4.18
N TYR A 39 -5.72 -8.72 5.09
CA TYR A 39 -4.74 -9.77 4.79
C TYR A 39 -5.38 -11.14 4.95
N ASP A 40 -5.27 -11.96 3.92
CA ASP A 40 -5.61 -13.37 4.02
C ASP A 40 -4.37 -14.19 4.38
N PHE A 41 -4.55 -15.15 5.27
CA PHE A 41 -3.51 -16.13 5.63
C PHE A 41 -4.00 -17.53 5.28
N ARG A 42 -3.07 -18.36 4.80
CA ARG A 42 -3.32 -19.76 4.49
C ARG A 42 -2.21 -20.62 5.01
N VAL A 43 -2.54 -21.66 5.73
CA VAL A 43 -1.58 -22.71 6.09
C VAL A 43 -1.99 -24.01 5.43
N THR A 44 -1.02 -24.69 4.82
CA THR A 44 -1.20 -26.00 4.18
C THR A 44 -0.32 -27.02 4.87
N THR A 45 -0.92 -28.11 5.39
CA THR A 45 -0.22 -29.14 6.18
C THR A 45 -1.04 -30.42 6.29
N PRO A 46 -0.43 -31.61 6.40
CA PRO A 46 -1.12 -32.84 6.84
C PRO A 46 -1.20 -32.96 8.39
N ASN A 47 -0.49 -32.11 9.13
CA ASN A 47 -0.26 -32.23 10.57
C ASN A 47 -1.10 -31.20 11.35
N GLY A 48 -0.94 -31.17 12.68
CA GLY A 48 -1.62 -30.19 13.52
C GLY A 48 -0.94 -28.84 13.52
N VAL A 49 -1.72 -27.76 13.36
CA VAL A 49 -1.19 -26.38 13.34
C VAL A 49 -2.20 -25.38 13.91
N ARG A 50 -1.68 -24.34 14.57
CA ARG A 50 -2.39 -23.10 14.90
C ARG A 50 -1.57 -21.90 14.45
N VAL A 51 -2.23 -20.92 13.87
CA VAL A 51 -1.62 -19.65 13.45
C VAL A 51 -2.30 -18.51 14.19
N TYR A 52 -1.50 -17.65 14.80
CA TYR A 52 -1.94 -16.46 15.51
C TYR A 52 -1.30 -15.24 14.86
N VAL A 53 -2.09 -14.30 14.41
CA VAL A 53 -1.65 -13.01 13.90
C VAL A 53 -2.29 -11.92 14.72
N ASN A 54 -1.50 -11.06 15.34
CA ASN A 54 -1.94 -9.98 16.21
C ASN A 54 -2.92 -10.46 17.31
N PRO A 55 -2.65 -11.57 18.02
CA PRO A 55 -3.54 -12.01 19.09
C PRO A 55 -3.54 -10.98 20.22
N PRO A 56 -4.65 -10.83 20.98
CA PRO A 56 -4.67 -10.01 22.18
C PRO A 56 -3.56 -10.41 23.16
N ALA A 57 -3.04 -9.47 23.96
CA ALA A 57 -1.94 -9.73 24.90
C ALA A 57 -2.25 -10.89 25.87
N ASN A 58 -3.51 -11.03 26.28
CA ASN A 58 -4.02 -12.11 27.13
C ASN A 58 -4.66 -13.25 26.30
N GLY A 59 -4.24 -13.39 25.04
CA GLY A 59 -4.83 -14.32 24.09
C GLY A 59 -4.71 -15.78 24.52
N SER A 60 -5.82 -16.50 24.45
CA SER A 60 -5.91 -17.94 24.63
C SER A 60 -5.84 -18.67 23.28
N GLU A 61 -5.83 -20.00 23.32
CA GLU A 61 -5.93 -20.84 22.11
C GLU A 61 -7.14 -20.49 21.24
N LYS A 62 -8.21 -19.92 21.81
CA LYS A 62 -9.40 -19.45 21.11
C LYS A 62 -9.16 -18.24 20.19
N ASN A 63 -8.02 -17.57 20.31
CA ASN A 63 -7.65 -16.43 19.49
C ASN A 63 -6.78 -16.82 18.27
N ALA A 64 -6.68 -18.12 17.96
CA ALA A 64 -6.03 -18.56 16.74
C ALA A 64 -6.80 -18.06 15.52
N LEU A 65 -6.08 -17.41 14.58
CA LEU A 65 -6.64 -17.01 13.30
C LEU A 65 -6.96 -18.23 12.44
N ILE A 66 -6.12 -19.28 12.54
CA ILE A 66 -6.33 -20.58 11.91
C ILE A 66 -6.10 -21.65 12.96
N ASP A 67 -7.08 -22.53 13.17
CA ASP A 67 -6.98 -23.68 14.09
C ASP A 67 -7.23 -25.00 13.32
N LEU A 68 -6.17 -25.72 13.06
CA LEU A 68 -6.17 -27.07 12.53
C LEU A 68 -5.42 -28.01 13.50
N TRP A 69 -5.74 -27.94 14.80
CA TRP A 69 -4.98 -28.63 15.85
C TRP A 69 -5.19 -30.15 15.92
N VAL A 70 -5.83 -30.71 14.92
CA VAL A 70 -5.98 -32.17 14.78
C VAL A 70 -5.14 -32.64 13.61
N SER A 71 -4.22 -33.58 13.84
CA SER A 71 -3.46 -34.21 12.76
C SER A 71 -4.39 -35.13 11.95
N SER A 72 -4.37 -34.98 10.63
CA SER A 72 -5.29 -35.71 9.73
C SER A 72 -4.58 -36.70 8.83
N ALA A 73 -3.23 -36.70 8.81
CA ALA A 73 -2.38 -37.44 7.88
C ALA A 73 -2.66 -37.13 6.38
N MET A 74 -3.65 -36.31 6.08
CA MET A 74 -3.97 -35.83 4.73
C MET A 74 -3.66 -34.35 4.59
N LEU A 75 -3.09 -33.97 3.45
CA LEU A 75 -2.82 -32.57 3.14
C LEU A 75 -4.13 -31.77 3.14
N ARG A 76 -4.20 -30.72 3.91
CA ARG A 76 -5.34 -29.82 4.03
C ARG A 76 -4.89 -28.38 4.19
N SER A 77 -5.77 -27.45 3.91
CA SER A 77 -5.53 -26.02 4.09
C SER A 77 -6.54 -25.40 5.04
N GLY A 78 -6.07 -24.51 5.92
CA GLY A 78 -6.90 -23.59 6.68
C GLY A 78 -6.63 -22.16 6.22
N GLN A 79 -7.64 -21.30 6.32
CA GLN A 79 -7.55 -19.88 5.97
C GLN A 79 -8.13 -19.02 7.10
N GLY A 80 -7.63 -17.79 7.20
CA GLY A 80 -8.13 -16.76 8.09
C GLY A 80 -7.82 -15.37 7.54
N GLN A 81 -8.61 -14.39 7.94
CA GLN A 81 -8.52 -13.02 7.45
C GLN A 81 -8.41 -12.05 8.63
N VAL A 82 -7.59 -11.01 8.48
CA VAL A 82 -7.42 -9.97 9.48
C VAL A 82 -7.06 -8.63 8.83
N PHE A 83 -7.66 -7.55 9.33
CA PHE A 83 -7.32 -6.19 8.89
C PHE A 83 -6.09 -5.68 9.64
N LEU A 84 -5.07 -5.22 8.90
CA LEU A 84 -3.81 -4.72 9.45
C LEU A 84 -3.45 -3.36 8.85
N LEU A 85 -2.67 -2.57 9.61
CA LEU A 85 -2.19 -1.23 9.18
C LEU A 85 -0.76 -1.35 8.65
N GLY A 86 -0.51 -0.81 7.48
CA GLY A 86 0.79 -0.79 6.83
C GLY A 86 1.88 -0.10 7.67
N GLY A 87 3.12 -0.56 7.51
CA GLY A 87 4.26 -0.04 8.26
C GLY A 87 4.26 -0.37 9.76
N ARG A 88 3.45 -1.36 10.18
CA ARG A 88 3.38 -1.83 11.58
C ARG A 88 3.86 -3.27 11.69
N SER A 89 4.42 -3.59 12.86
CA SER A 89 4.82 -4.95 13.23
C SER A 89 3.81 -5.54 14.18
N TYR A 90 3.34 -6.73 13.87
CA TYR A 90 2.33 -7.47 14.64
C TYR A 90 2.91 -8.76 15.20
N PRO A 91 2.56 -9.21 16.41
CA PRO A 91 2.98 -10.50 16.90
C PRO A 91 2.46 -11.61 15.99
N LEU A 92 3.37 -12.51 15.62
CA LEU A 92 3.10 -13.73 14.85
C LEU A 92 3.53 -14.92 15.70
N LYS A 93 2.63 -15.90 15.87
CA LYS A 93 2.95 -17.17 16.49
C LYS A 93 2.38 -18.31 15.64
N VAL A 94 3.18 -19.33 15.40
CA VAL A 94 2.76 -20.57 14.72
C VAL A 94 3.14 -21.75 15.58
N GLU A 95 2.16 -22.54 15.96
CA GLU A 95 2.34 -23.79 16.67
C GLU A 95 2.10 -24.94 15.70
N PHE A 96 3.04 -25.83 15.58
CA PHE A 96 3.00 -26.97 14.66
C PHE A 96 3.38 -28.25 15.39
N PHE A 97 2.66 -29.35 15.14
CA PHE A 97 3.06 -30.64 15.66
C PHE A 97 2.81 -31.79 14.69
N LYS A 98 3.70 -32.77 14.75
CA LYS A 98 3.55 -34.09 14.17
C LYS A 98 3.32 -35.11 15.29
N TYR A 99 2.34 -35.98 15.15
CA TYR A 99 2.10 -37.07 16.10
C TYR A 99 1.71 -38.35 15.37
N LYS A 100 2.63 -39.31 15.30
CA LYS A 100 2.47 -40.63 14.63
C LYS A 100 2.15 -40.59 13.14
N ASP A 101 2.16 -39.43 12.50
CA ASP A 101 1.97 -39.30 11.04
C ASP A 101 3.22 -39.82 10.31
N LYS A 102 3.01 -40.32 9.07
CA LYS A 102 4.14 -40.79 8.24
C LYS A 102 5.07 -39.64 7.84
N THR A 103 4.48 -38.50 7.43
CA THR A 103 5.21 -37.35 6.92
C THR A 103 4.85 -36.09 7.68
N ALA A 104 5.71 -35.07 7.59
CA ALA A 104 5.41 -33.74 8.11
C ALA A 104 5.81 -32.67 7.10
N SER A 105 4.90 -31.72 6.89
CA SER A 105 5.16 -30.51 6.10
C SER A 105 4.27 -29.36 6.56
N ILE A 106 4.75 -28.15 6.36
CA ILE A 106 3.99 -26.93 6.62
C ILE A 106 4.36 -25.88 5.59
N LYS A 107 3.35 -25.17 5.08
CA LYS A 107 3.52 -24.01 4.22
C LYS A 107 2.58 -22.91 4.71
N LEU A 108 3.16 -21.81 5.21
CA LEU A 108 2.41 -20.61 5.59
C LEU A 108 2.53 -19.57 4.48
N GLU A 109 1.39 -19.20 3.95
CA GLU A 109 1.25 -18.18 2.91
C GLU A 109 0.37 -17.04 3.40
N TRP A 110 0.59 -15.88 2.84
CA TRP A 110 -0.28 -14.74 2.98
C TRP A 110 -0.69 -14.19 1.61
N ARG A 111 -1.73 -13.38 1.62
CA ARG A 111 -2.17 -12.58 0.48
C ARG A 111 -2.40 -11.15 0.97
N PRO A 112 -1.51 -10.21 0.67
CA PRO A 112 -1.72 -8.79 0.93
C PRO A 112 -2.91 -8.22 0.15
N PRO A 113 -3.45 -7.06 0.53
CA PRO A 113 -4.53 -6.39 -0.20
C PRO A 113 -4.20 -6.23 -1.69
N GLY A 114 -5.04 -6.76 -2.58
CA GLY A 114 -4.85 -6.73 -4.03
C GLY A 114 -3.70 -7.60 -4.57
N GLY A 115 -2.92 -8.25 -3.71
CA GLY A 115 -1.76 -9.08 -4.08
C GLY A 115 -2.10 -10.55 -4.31
N ALA A 116 -1.06 -11.32 -4.66
CA ALA A 116 -1.13 -12.76 -4.85
C ALA A 116 -0.82 -13.55 -3.59
N TRP A 117 -1.21 -14.84 -3.55
CA TRP A 117 -0.75 -15.78 -2.55
C TRP A 117 0.75 -16.04 -2.69
N THR A 118 1.51 -15.71 -1.66
CA THR A 118 2.96 -15.97 -1.57
C THR A 118 3.31 -16.53 -0.20
N VAL A 119 4.39 -17.30 -0.11
CA VAL A 119 5.03 -17.57 1.20
C VAL A 119 5.45 -16.21 1.77
N ILE A 120 5.21 -16.00 3.07
CA ILE A 120 5.58 -14.73 3.71
C ILE A 120 7.08 -14.50 3.52
N PRO A 121 7.50 -13.38 2.87
CA PRO A 121 8.90 -13.09 2.62
C PRO A 121 9.71 -12.89 3.90
N ALA A 122 11.01 -13.20 3.85
CA ALA A 122 11.89 -13.11 5.01
C ALA A 122 11.98 -11.68 5.59
N GLU A 123 11.96 -10.67 4.73
CA GLU A 123 11.97 -9.25 5.11
C GLU A 123 10.72 -8.81 5.88
N ASN A 124 9.63 -9.55 5.75
CA ASN A 124 8.39 -9.31 6.49
C ASN A 124 8.32 -10.07 7.83
N LEU A 125 9.32 -10.93 8.11
CA LEU A 125 9.41 -11.71 9.34
C LEU A 125 10.57 -11.22 10.22
N SER A 126 10.35 -11.16 11.53
CA SER A 126 11.38 -10.82 12.51
C SER A 126 11.31 -11.76 13.70
N PRO A 127 12.47 -12.25 14.22
CA PRO A 127 12.48 -13.02 15.46
C PRO A 127 12.21 -12.16 16.71
N LYS A 128 12.23 -10.83 16.58
CA LYS A 128 11.87 -9.94 17.68
C LYS A 128 10.36 -9.94 17.85
N SER A 129 9.90 -10.14 19.09
CA SER A 129 8.47 -10.00 19.41
C SER A 129 8.04 -8.53 19.35
N SER A 130 6.81 -8.30 18.93
CA SER A 130 6.11 -7.02 19.03
C SER A 130 4.91 -7.14 19.97
N SER A 131 4.42 -6.01 20.46
CA SER A 131 3.16 -5.98 21.20
C SER A 131 1.98 -6.08 20.24
N SER A 132 0.86 -6.58 20.74
CA SER A 132 -0.41 -6.53 20.02
C SER A 132 -0.83 -5.08 19.76
N VAL A 133 -1.48 -4.86 18.64
CA VAL A 133 -1.94 -3.55 18.19
C VAL A 133 -3.46 -3.57 18.08
N ASP A 134 -4.12 -2.68 18.78
CA ASP A 134 -5.56 -2.46 18.61
C ASP A 134 -5.79 -1.68 17.30
N VAL A 135 -6.50 -2.30 16.37
CA VAL A 135 -6.74 -1.73 15.04
C VAL A 135 -8.20 -1.26 14.92
N VAL A 136 -8.37 0.04 14.66
CA VAL A 136 -9.67 0.62 14.29
C VAL A 136 -9.85 0.45 12.79
N SER A 137 -10.84 -0.32 12.38
CA SER A 137 -11.08 -0.71 10.98
C SER A 137 -12.24 0.05 10.32
N VAL A 138 -12.81 1.06 10.99
CA VAL A 138 -13.90 1.88 10.42
C VAL A 138 -13.36 2.67 9.22
N PRO A 139 -13.88 2.45 8.00
CA PRO A 139 -13.44 3.21 6.84
C PRO A 139 -13.89 4.67 6.94
N LEU A 140 -12.99 5.58 6.61
CA LEU A 140 -13.32 6.98 6.37
C LEU A 140 -13.78 7.16 4.92
N PRO A 141 -14.69 8.09 4.62
CA PRO A 141 -15.00 8.44 3.24
C PRO A 141 -13.76 9.00 2.55
N PRO A 142 -13.60 8.79 1.24
CA PRO A 142 -12.44 9.28 0.49
C PRO A 142 -12.37 10.81 0.52
N ASP A 143 -11.16 11.34 0.57
CA ASP A 143 -10.88 12.76 0.45
C ASP A 143 -11.03 13.23 -1.01
N ASP A 144 -11.12 14.57 -1.21
CA ASP A 144 -11.09 15.15 -2.54
C ASP A 144 -9.72 14.97 -3.19
N ALA A 145 -9.69 14.30 -4.34
CA ALA A 145 -8.50 14.08 -5.15
C ALA A 145 -8.45 14.97 -6.41
N GLY A 146 -9.35 15.97 -6.54
CA GLY A 146 -9.49 16.81 -7.74
C GLY A 146 -8.25 17.61 -8.12
N MET A 147 -7.29 17.78 -7.21
CA MET A 147 -6.00 18.46 -7.45
C MET A 147 -4.84 17.49 -7.77
N GLY A 148 -5.13 16.19 -7.97
CA GLY A 148 -4.12 15.17 -8.21
C GLY A 148 -3.46 14.62 -6.93
N TYR A 149 -3.93 15.00 -5.76
CA TYR A 149 -3.58 14.44 -4.46
C TYR A 149 -4.78 14.55 -3.52
N GLU A 150 -4.87 13.66 -2.56
CA GLU A 150 -5.96 13.65 -1.59
C GLU A 150 -5.83 14.78 -0.57
N ARG A 151 -6.96 15.46 -0.31
CA ARG A 151 -7.05 16.54 0.68
C ARG A 151 -8.46 16.62 1.25
N GLY A 152 -8.57 16.90 2.53
CA GLY A 152 -9.85 17.24 3.17
C GLY A 152 -10.27 18.66 2.78
N VAL A 153 -11.44 18.80 2.15
CA VAL A 153 -12.01 20.11 1.75
C VAL A 153 -13.28 20.45 2.48
N SER A 154 -13.97 19.46 3.05
CA SER A 154 -15.24 19.65 3.76
C SER A 154 -15.45 18.55 4.80
N VAL A 155 -16.30 18.85 5.78
CA VAL A 155 -16.77 17.87 6.76
C VAL A 155 -18.16 17.40 6.29
N SER A 156 -18.23 16.16 5.80
CA SER A 156 -19.51 15.55 5.42
C SER A 156 -20.19 14.89 6.62
N ARG A 157 -21.46 14.53 6.45
CA ARG A 157 -22.20 13.74 7.44
C ARG A 157 -21.56 12.35 7.61
N GLU A 158 -21.21 11.71 6.50
CA GLU A 158 -20.59 10.39 6.44
C GLU A 158 -19.23 10.39 7.17
N TRP A 159 -18.43 11.46 6.97
CA TRP A 159 -17.18 11.64 7.70
C TRP A 159 -17.41 11.77 9.21
N THR A 160 -18.39 12.57 9.64
CA THR A 160 -18.72 12.75 11.05
C THR A 160 -19.20 11.45 11.70
N GLU A 161 -20.05 10.67 11.00
CA GLU A 161 -20.50 9.36 11.45
C GLU A 161 -19.34 8.35 11.55
N ALA A 162 -18.40 8.34 10.58
CA ALA A 162 -17.23 7.47 10.61
C ALA A 162 -16.31 7.79 11.79
N ILE A 163 -16.06 9.08 12.07
CA ILE A 163 -15.29 9.51 13.24
C ILE A 163 -15.94 9.04 14.55
N ALA A 164 -17.26 9.20 14.68
CA ALA A 164 -17.97 8.75 15.88
C ALA A 164 -17.89 7.22 16.04
N LYS A 165 -18.09 6.46 14.95
CA LYS A 165 -17.97 4.99 14.95
C LYS A 165 -16.54 4.55 15.29
N GLY A 166 -15.52 5.18 14.69
CA GLY A 166 -14.12 4.89 14.98
C GLY A 166 -13.73 5.18 16.41
N GLY A 167 -14.19 6.30 16.97
CA GLY A 167 -14.00 6.64 18.38
C GLY A 167 -14.66 5.64 19.34
N LEU A 168 -15.86 5.18 19.02
CA LEU A 168 -16.55 4.13 19.78
C LEU A 168 -15.82 2.79 19.70
N GLN A 169 -15.37 2.39 18.53
CA GLN A 169 -14.57 1.18 18.34
C GLN A 169 -13.25 1.26 19.11
N ALA A 170 -12.52 2.37 19.05
CA ALA A 170 -11.30 2.58 19.82
C ALA A 170 -11.54 2.47 21.34
N ALA A 171 -12.60 3.13 21.84
CA ALA A 171 -12.96 3.04 23.25
C ALA A 171 -13.36 1.62 23.68
N ALA A 172 -13.97 0.84 22.80
CA ALA A 172 -14.33 -0.56 23.06
C ALA A 172 -13.09 -1.47 23.06
N LEU A 173 -12.16 -1.29 22.11
CA LEU A 173 -10.90 -2.04 22.05
C LEU A 173 -10.02 -1.79 23.28
N LEU A 174 -9.94 -0.54 23.74
CA LEU A 174 -9.15 -0.18 24.92
C LEU A 174 -9.79 -0.63 26.25
N ALA A 175 -11.11 -0.83 26.29
CA ALA A 175 -11.85 -1.11 27.53
C ALA A 175 -11.30 -2.31 28.34
N PRO A 176 -10.97 -3.47 27.75
CA PRO A 176 -10.41 -4.60 28.48
C PRO A 176 -9.02 -4.33 29.08
N HIS A 177 -8.27 -3.38 28.52
CA HIS A 177 -6.88 -3.09 28.85
C HIS A 177 -6.69 -1.80 29.63
N LEU A 178 -7.77 -1.09 30.00
CA LEU A 178 -7.71 0.21 30.66
C LEU A 178 -6.88 0.19 31.96
N HIS A 179 -7.03 -0.85 32.78
CA HIS A 179 -6.27 -0.97 34.02
C HIS A 179 -4.79 -1.22 33.77
N GLU A 180 -4.45 -2.01 32.77
CA GLU A 180 -3.09 -2.27 32.32
C GLU A 180 -2.41 -0.97 31.84
N TYR A 181 -3.03 -0.25 30.91
CA TYR A 181 -2.53 1.02 30.38
C TYR A 181 -2.43 2.12 31.46
N ALA A 182 -3.30 2.08 32.45
CA ALA A 182 -3.26 3.00 33.58
C ALA A 182 -2.28 2.58 34.69
N GLY A 183 -1.68 1.37 34.61
CA GLY A 183 -0.82 0.82 35.66
C GLY A 183 -1.55 0.61 36.98
N THR A 184 -2.75 0.03 36.91
CA THR A 184 -3.63 -0.21 38.10
C THR A 184 -4.35 -1.55 38.00
N THR A 185 -5.23 -1.83 38.96
CA THR A 185 -6.14 -3.00 38.94
C THR A 185 -7.57 -2.56 39.19
N ALA A 186 -8.54 -3.44 38.90
CA ALA A 186 -9.95 -3.15 39.07
C ALA A 186 -10.34 -2.86 40.55
N THR A 187 -9.56 -3.38 41.50
CA THR A 187 -9.82 -3.25 42.94
C THR A 187 -8.91 -2.23 43.64
N ALA A 188 -7.95 -1.62 42.93
CA ALA A 188 -7.01 -0.65 43.50
C ALA A 188 -7.74 0.62 44.00
N PRO A 189 -7.45 1.11 45.21
CA PRO A 189 -8.11 2.28 45.78
C PRO A 189 -7.84 3.56 44.97
N ASP A 190 -6.68 3.66 44.32
CA ASP A 190 -6.25 4.78 43.51
C ASP A 190 -6.60 4.65 42.01
N ARG A 191 -7.41 3.62 41.65
CA ARG A 191 -7.68 3.34 40.22
C ARG A 191 -8.35 4.50 39.49
N ALA A 192 -9.21 5.28 40.17
CA ALA A 192 -9.88 6.42 39.55
C ALA A 192 -8.88 7.51 39.10
N GLU A 193 -7.92 7.86 39.98
CA GLU A 193 -6.89 8.84 39.68
C GLU A 193 -5.91 8.33 38.59
N LYS A 194 -5.56 7.04 38.62
CA LYS A 194 -4.70 6.44 37.62
C LYS A 194 -5.38 6.35 36.24
N LEU A 195 -6.65 6.02 36.17
CA LEU A 195 -7.43 6.04 34.93
C LEU A 195 -7.58 7.47 34.38
N LYS A 196 -7.80 8.44 35.24
CA LYS A 196 -7.82 9.86 34.87
C LYS A 196 -6.44 10.33 34.35
N ALA A 197 -5.37 9.98 35.03
CA ALA A 197 -4.00 10.29 34.57
C ALA A 197 -3.69 9.60 33.22
N PHE A 198 -4.16 8.38 33.00
CA PHE A 198 -4.06 7.70 31.71
C PHE A 198 -4.79 8.48 30.62
N THR A 199 -6.03 8.94 30.83
CA THR A 199 -6.75 9.72 29.81
C THR A 199 -6.05 11.04 29.47
N TRP A 200 -5.37 11.68 30.41
CA TRP A 200 -4.56 12.85 30.12
C TRP A 200 -3.34 12.53 29.25
N ARG A 201 -2.62 11.44 29.55
CA ARG A 201 -1.53 10.97 28.68
C ARG A 201 -2.03 10.62 27.29
N PHE A 202 -3.16 9.91 27.19
CA PHE A 202 -3.80 9.60 25.91
C PHE A 202 -4.15 10.87 25.12
N ALA A 203 -4.77 11.85 25.77
CA ALA A 203 -5.10 13.13 25.14
C ALA A 203 -3.86 13.93 24.70
N GLN A 204 -2.77 13.93 25.48
CA GLN A 204 -1.51 14.56 25.09
C GLN A 204 -0.94 13.93 23.82
N LEU A 205 -0.94 12.61 23.72
CA LEU A 205 -0.51 11.90 22.52
C LEU A 205 -1.44 12.21 21.33
N ALA A 206 -2.75 12.13 21.53
CA ALA A 206 -3.74 12.40 20.48
C ALA A 206 -3.67 13.84 19.96
N TYR A 207 -3.48 14.83 20.84
CA TYR A 207 -3.32 16.24 20.51
C TYR A 207 -1.89 16.61 20.10
N ARG A 208 -0.96 15.66 20.21
CA ARG A 208 0.45 15.79 19.77
C ARG A 208 1.23 16.89 20.47
N ARG A 209 0.79 17.28 21.69
CA ARG A 209 1.37 18.34 22.52
C ARG A 209 0.92 18.23 23.98
N PRO A 210 1.59 18.90 24.94
CA PRO A 210 1.10 19.02 26.31
C PRO A 210 -0.30 19.63 26.39
N LEU A 211 -1.15 19.11 27.27
CA LEU A 211 -2.47 19.68 27.53
C LEU A 211 -2.37 21.02 28.27
N THR A 212 -3.22 21.97 27.90
CA THR A 212 -3.43 23.18 28.68
C THR A 212 -4.16 22.88 29.99
N VAL A 213 -4.18 23.87 30.90
CA VAL A 213 -4.89 23.76 32.18
C VAL A 213 -6.39 23.57 31.92
N GLU A 214 -6.95 24.31 30.96
CA GLU A 214 -8.36 24.26 30.56
C GLU A 214 -8.72 22.89 30.00
N GLN A 215 -7.92 22.33 29.11
CA GLN A 215 -8.12 20.99 28.52
C GLN A 215 -8.11 19.90 29.60
N LYS A 216 -7.18 19.99 30.58
CA LYS A 216 -7.16 19.06 31.70
C LYS A 216 -8.40 19.19 32.58
N ALA A 217 -8.87 20.42 32.82
CA ALA A 217 -10.08 20.68 33.59
C ALA A 217 -11.33 20.14 32.87
N ASP A 218 -11.42 20.31 31.55
CA ASP A 218 -12.55 19.80 30.78
C ASP A 218 -12.60 18.26 30.77
N LEU A 219 -11.48 17.60 30.57
CA LEU A 219 -11.41 16.14 30.69
C LEU A 219 -11.74 15.65 32.10
N ALA A 220 -11.35 16.41 33.14
CA ALA A 220 -11.66 16.05 34.53
C ALA A 220 -13.16 16.07 34.82
N LYS A 221 -13.95 16.93 34.15
CA LYS A 221 -15.42 16.99 34.31
C LYS A 221 -16.14 15.71 33.90
N ILE A 222 -15.48 14.82 33.11
CA ILE A 222 -16.02 13.54 32.70
C ILE A 222 -16.00 12.53 33.86
N PHE A 223 -15.08 12.69 34.81
CA PHE A 223 -14.91 11.82 35.99
C PHE A 223 -15.77 12.32 37.16
N VAL A 224 -17.08 12.12 37.05
CA VAL A 224 -18.05 12.46 38.12
C VAL A 224 -18.37 11.28 39.02
N PRO A 225 -18.71 11.49 40.29
CA PRO A 225 -18.96 10.40 41.27
C PRO A 225 -20.08 9.40 40.85
N ALA A 226 -21.03 9.86 40.01
CA ALA A 226 -22.12 9.04 39.52
C ALA A 226 -21.75 8.03 38.42
N VAL A 227 -20.50 8.07 37.92
CA VAL A 227 -20.00 7.24 36.81
C VAL A 227 -18.77 6.46 37.28
N THR A 228 -18.70 5.16 36.94
CA THR A 228 -17.49 4.39 37.27
C THR A 228 -16.29 4.94 36.55
N PRO A 229 -15.07 4.88 37.13
CA PRO A 229 -13.85 5.38 36.52
C PRO A 229 -13.58 4.80 35.13
N GLU A 230 -13.93 3.56 34.88
CA GLU A 230 -13.79 2.84 33.62
C GLU A 230 -14.71 3.42 32.53
N ILE A 231 -15.97 3.70 32.87
CA ILE A 231 -16.92 4.37 31.96
C ILE A 231 -16.46 5.80 31.68
N ALA A 232 -15.99 6.51 32.71
CA ALA A 232 -15.44 7.85 32.53
C ALA A 232 -14.23 7.86 31.60
N ALA A 233 -13.30 6.92 31.75
CA ALA A 233 -12.15 6.77 30.87
C ALA A 233 -12.56 6.50 29.41
N ARG A 234 -13.52 5.60 29.18
CA ARG A 234 -14.05 5.33 27.82
C ARG A 234 -14.70 6.56 27.19
N ARG A 235 -15.50 7.31 27.96
CA ARG A 235 -16.09 8.58 27.51
C ARG A 235 -15.03 9.61 27.18
N ALA A 236 -13.96 9.71 27.99
CA ALA A 236 -12.85 10.61 27.75
C ALA A 236 -12.07 10.26 26.47
N ILE A 237 -11.82 8.95 26.21
CA ILE A 237 -11.21 8.48 24.95
C ILE A 237 -12.06 8.90 23.75
N LEU A 238 -13.38 8.63 23.77
CA LEU A 238 -14.29 9.04 22.71
C LEU A 238 -14.28 10.56 22.51
N HIS A 239 -14.36 11.32 23.60
CA HIS A 239 -14.30 12.80 23.55
C HIS A 239 -13.00 13.30 22.90
N VAL A 240 -11.85 12.73 23.29
CA VAL A 240 -10.55 13.08 22.73
C VAL A 240 -10.48 12.80 21.22
N LEU A 241 -10.92 11.63 20.78
CA LEU A 241 -10.87 11.21 19.38
C LEU A 241 -11.89 11.95 18.50
N SER A 242 -12.94 12.51 19.09
CA SER A 242 -13.92 13.36 18.39
C SER A 242 -13.60 14.86 18.49
N SER A 243 -12.53 15.22 19.20
CA SER A 243 -12.14 16.62 19.42
C SER A 243 -11.51 17.25 18.19
N PRO A 244 -11.79 18.53 17.88
CA PRO A 244 -11.08 19.30 16.86
C PRO A 244 -9.54 19.28 17.04
N HIS A 245 -9.03 19.21 18.26
CA HIS A 245 -7.59 19.13 18.55
C HIS A 245 -6.95 17.84 18.02
N PHE A 246 -7.70 16.76 17.95
CA PHE A 246 -7.25 15.52 17.32
C PHE A 246 -7.44 15.55 15.82
N LEU A 247 -8.66 15.93 15.36
CA LEU A 247 -9.09 15.83 13.97
C LEU A 247 -8.41 16.84 13.04
N TYR A 248 -8.08 18.04 13.56
CA TYR A 248 -7.48 19.12 12.76
C TYR A 248 -6.09 19.48 13.32
N PRO A 249 -5.05 18.75 12.89
CA PRO A 249 -3.70 18.99 13.38
C PRO A 249 -3.17 20.36 12.95
N ALA A 250 -2.50 21.05 13.87
CA ALA A 250 -1.75 22.27 13.63
C ALA A 250 -2.55 23.49 13.17
N THR A 251 -3.82 23.58 13.51
CA THR A 251 -4.59 24.82 13.28
C THR A 251 -4.10 25.94 14.23
N GLY A 252 -3.52 26.98 13.66
CA GLY A 252 -3.31 28.28 14.32
C GLY A 252 -1.99 28.51 15.09
N THR A 253 -1.16 27.50 15.36
CA THR A 253 0.13 27.69 16.03
C THR A 253 1.31 27.27 15.16
N GLN A 254 2.38 28.06 15.17
CA GLN A 254 3.64 27.74 14.46
C GLN A 254 4.77 27.46 15.45
N ASP A 255 4.52 26.55 16.38
CA ASP A 255 5.51 26.09 17.34
C ASP A 255 6.17 24.77 16.93
N ASP A 256 7.16 24.34 17.68
CA ASP A 256 7.90 23.10 17.40
C ASP A 256 7.01 21.85 17.46
N TYR A 257 5.92 21.85 18.24
CA TYR A 257 4.94 20.75 18.24
C TYR A 257 4.13 20.70 16.94
N ALA A 258 3.83 21.84 16.35
CA ALA A 258 3.18 21.90 15.03
C ALA A 258 4.12 21.40 13.93
N VAL A 259 5.42 21.73 14.01
CA VAL A 259 6.45 21.19 13.09
C VAL A 259 6.57 19.68 13.26
N ALA A 260 6.67 19.18 14.49
CA ALA A 260 6.72 17.74 14.77
C ALA A 260 5.49 17.00 14.23
N THR A 261 4.30 17.58 14.41
CA THR A 261 3.04 17.03 13.90
C THR A 261 3.03 16.92 12.38
N ARG A 262 3.38 18.02 11.67
CA ARG A 262 3.44 18.00 10.19
C ARG A 262 4.47 17.01 9.67
N LEU A 263 5.64 16.94 10.31
CA LEU A 263 6.70 16.01 9.93
C LEU A 263 6.25 14.53 10.11
N ALA A 264 5.59 14.21 11.22
CA ALA A 264 5.10 12.86 11.48
C ALA A 264 3.96 12.46 10.53
N LEU A 265 3.01 13.35 10.25
CA LEU A 265 1.95 13.09 9.28
C LEU A 265 2.50 12.96 7.85
N ALA A 266 3.45 13.82 7.46
CA ALA A 266 4.04 13.76 6.12
C ALA A 266 4.82 12.47 5.87
N LEU A 267 5.59 11.97 6.86
CA LEU A 267 6.46 10.83 6.67
C LEU A 267 5.87 9.50 7.14
N TRP A 268 4.88 9.51 8.06
CA TRP A 268 4.43 8.30 8.74
C TRP A 268 2.91 8.08 8.72
N ASP A 269 2.12 9.05 8.28
CA ASP A 269 0.66 9.07 8.49
C ASP A 269 0.28 8.70 9.94
N SER A 270 1.05 9.20 10.90
CA SER A 270 0.94 8.80 12.29
C SER A 270 1.28 9.94 13.23
N LEU A 271 1.06 9.70 14.53
CA LEU A 271 1.47 10.61 15.59
C LEU A 271 3.00 10.72 15.67
N PRO A 272 3.55 11.87 16.14
CA PRO A 272 4.95 11.98 16.53
C PRO A 272 5.31 10.92 17.57
N ASP A 273 6.46 10.30 17.45
CA ASP A 273 7.00 9.42 18.47
C ASP A 273 7.53 10.24 19.68
N GLU A 274 7.84 9.53 20.76
CA GLU A 274 8.35 10.15 22.00
C GLU A 274 9.64 10.96 21.76
N ALA A 275 10.53 10.44 20.89
CA ALA A 275 11.78 11.12 20.56
C ALA A 275 11.51 12.46 19.85
N LEU A 276 10.58 12.50 18.90
CA LEU A 276 10.22 13.72 18.19
C LEU A 276 9.50 14.73 19.10
N LEU A 277 8.60 14.26 19.97
CA LEU A 277 7.94 15.11 20.97
C LEU A 277 8.94 15.71 21.98
N LYS A 278 9.96 14.95 22.37
CA LYS A 278 11.04 15.44 23.22
C LYS A 278 11.86 16.55 22.56
N VAL A 279 12.19 16.38 21.29
CA VAL A 279 12.90 17.41 20.50
C VAL A 279 12.03 18.68 20.38
N ALA A 280 10.72 18.52 20.14
CA ALA A 280 9.78 19.65 20.12
C ALA A 280 9.70 20.37 21.47
N ALA A 281 9.65 19.62 22.57
CA ALA A 281 9.64 20.20 23.93
C ALA A 281 10.91 21.02 24.27
N GLN A 282 12.04 20.70 23.64
CA GLN A 282 13.32 21.40 23.79
C GLN A 282 13.44 22.63 22.88
N GLY A 283 12.46 22.91 22.04
CA GLY A 283 12.51 24.01 21.07
C GLY A 283 13.54 23.78 19.96
N ALA A 284 13.81 22.54 19.58
CA ALA A 284 14.88 22.14 18.66
C ALA A 284 14.34 21.69 17.27
N LEU A 285 13.28 22.36 16.77
CA LEU A 285 12.73 22.20 15.41
C LEU A 285 12.55 23.54 14.68
N LYS A 286 13.43 24.53 15.00
CA LYS A 286 13.33 25.90 14.48
C LYS A 286 14.07 26.12 13.17
N THR A 287 15.09 25.32 12.88
CA THR A 287 15.89 25.48 11.67
C THR A 287 15.70 24.31 10.70
N PRO A 288 15.90 24.55 9.38
CA PRO A 288 15.84 23.48 8.37
C PRO A 288 16.77 22.29 8.68
N GLU A 289 17.95 22.54 9.27
CA GLU A 289 18.93 21.51 9.62
C GLU A 289 18.39 20.61 10.74
N GLN A 290 17.76 21.19 11.76
CA GLN A 290 17.13 20.47 12.87
C GLN A 290 15.99 19.59 12.36
N VAL A 291 15.13 20.12 11.50
CA VAL A 291 14.03 19.36 10.88
C VAL A 291 14.57 18.24 9.99
N ARG A 292 15.59 18.52 9.16
CA ARG A 292 16.24 17.52 8.29
C ARG A 292 16.83 16.37 9.09
N ALA A 293 17.48 16.63 10.22
CA ALA A 293 18.05 15.60 11.07
C ALA A 293 16.97 14.62 11.59
N GLN A 294 15.79 15.13 11.98
CA GLN A 294 14.66 14.29 12.38
C GLN A 294 14.08 13.54 11.20
N ALA A 295 13.90 14.17 10.04
CA ALA A 295 13.42 13.52 8.84
C ALA A 295 14.31 12.34 8.42
N GLN A 296 15.64 12.51 8.45
CA GLN A 296 16.61 11.44 8.15
C GLN A 296 16.51 10.25 9.13
N ARG A 297 16.26 10.53 10.42
CA ARG A 297 15.97 9.47 11.40
C ARG A 297 14.68 8.74 11.06
N MET A 298 13.63 9.50 10.74
CA MET A 298 12.28 9.00 10.50
C MET A 298 12.15 8.17 9.22
N GLN A 299 12.93 8.44 8.19
CA GLN A 299 12.97 7.66 6.95
C GLN A 299 13.34 6.18 7.15
N LYS A 300 14.03 5.85 8.24
CA LYS A 300 14.42 4.46 8.56
C LYS A 300 13.29 3.64 9.21
N ASP A 301 12.19 4.28 9.58
CA ASP A 301 11.04 3.64 10.20
C ASP A 301 10.18 2.93 9.13
N PRO A 302 9.64 1.73 9.39
CA PRO A 302 8.74 1.03 8.48
C PRO A 302 7.52 1.85 8.03
N ARG A 303 7.03 2.77 8.86
CA ARG A 303 5.92 3.68 8.51
C ARG A 303 6.28 4.60 7.33
N ALA A 304 7.53 5.05 7.25
CA ALA A 304 7.99 5.86 6.12
C ALA A 304 8.03 5.05 4.82
N LYS A 305 8.37 3.75 4.91
CA LYS A 305 8.31 2.84 3.78
C LYS A 305 6.87 2.65 3.29
N ALA A 306 5.93 2.41 4.21
CA ALA A 306 4.52 2.28 3.88
C ALA A 306 3.95 3.57 3.26
N LYS A 307 4.30 4.74 3.80
CA LYS A 307 3.89 6.04 3.25
C LYS A 307 4.41 6.27 1.83
N LEU A 308 5.68 5.92 1.57
CA LEU A 308 6.24 6.04 0.22
C LEU A 308 5.62 5.04 -0.75
N ARG A 309 5.32 3.82 -0.31
CA ARG A 309 4.61 2.82 -1.09
C ARG A 309 3.20 3.32 -1.47
N ASP A 310 2.47 3.89 -0.53
CA ASP A 310 1.16 4.51 -0.76
C ASP A 310 1.25 5.62 -1.82
N PHE A 311 2.24 6.50 -1.72
CA PHE A 311 2.52 7.49 -2.77
C PHE A 311 2.75 6.84 -4.14
N LEU A 312 3.57 5.79 -4.22
CA LEU A 312 3.89 5.13 -5.49
C LEU A 312 2.65 4.45 -6.10
N HIS A 313 1.79 3.87 -5.27
CA HIS A 313 0.51 3.32 -5.72
C HIS A 313 -0.40 4.41 -6.27
N HIS A 314 -0.52 5.53 -5.58
CA HIS A 314 -1.29 6.68 -6.04
C HIS A 314 -0.71 7.29 -7.34
N TRP A 315 0.60 7.49 -7.40
CA TRP A 315 1.29 8.01 -8.59
C TRP A 315 1.10 7.12 -9.83
N LEU A 316 1.06 5.80 -9.65
CA LEU A 316 0.89 4.82 -10.71
C LEU A 316 -0.58 4.39 -10.94
N HIS A 317 -1.54 4.98 -10.23
CA HIS A 317 -2.96 4.61 -10.28
C HIS A 317 -3.22 3.11 -10.05
N VAL A 318 -2.48 2.52 -9.11
CA VAL A 318 -2.55 1.09 -8.85
C VAL A 318 -3.92 0.66 -8.31
N GLU A 319 -4.61 1.53 -7.59
CA GLU A 319 -5.94 1.29 -7.03
C GLU A 319 -7.01 1.15 -8.11
N GLU A 320 -6.90 1.90 -9.21
CA GLU A 320 -7.81 1.78 -10.36
C GLU A 320 -7.70 0.43 -11.05
N GLY A 321 -6.61 -0.29 -10.85
CA GLY A 321 -6.38 -1.63 -11.40
C GLY A 321 -7.09 -2.75 -10.64
N ALA A 322 -7.77 -2.49 -9.53
CA ALA A 322 -8.46 -3.52 -8.74
C ALA A 322 -9.57 -4.25 -9.53
N GLU A 323 -10.14 -3.60 -10.53
CA GLU A 323 -11.22 -4.12 -11.39
C GLU A 323 -10.75 -4.46 -12.80
N ILE A 324 -9.45 -4.72 -13.01
CA ILE A 324 -8.95 -5.08 -14.35
C ILE A 324 -9.63 -6.36 -14.83
N ALA A 325 -10.52 -6.23 -15.81
CA ALA A 325 -11.14 -7.35 -16.51
C ALA A 325 -10.88 -7.25 -18.01
N LYS A 326 -10.57 -8.39 -18.65
CA LYS A 326 -10.36 -8.48 -20.08
C LYS A 326 -11.26 -9.55 -20.70
N ASP A 327 -11.63 -9.33 -21.94
CA ASP A 327 -12.43 -10.27 -22.71
C ASP A 327 -11.67 -11.58 -22.89
N GLN A 328 -12.25 -12.70 -22.45
CA GLN A 328 -11.58 -13.99 -22.45
C GLN A 328 -11.43 -14.59 -23.86
N ALA A 329 -12.24 -14.14 -24.83
CA ALA A 329 -12.07 -14.56 -26.23
C ALA A 329 -10.88 -13.83 -26.87
N ALA A 330 -10.67 -12.55 -26.54
CA ALA A 330 -9.54 -11.77 -27.05
C ALA A 330 -8.23 -12.09 -26.29
N TYR A 331 -8.31 -12.34 -24.98
CA TYR A 331 -7.15 -12.56 -24.09
C TYR A 331 -7.32 -13.81 -23.22
N PRO A 332 -7.28 -15.02 -23.84
CA PRO A 332 -7.46 -16.27 -23.10
C PRO A 332 -6.46 -16.41 -21.96
N GLY A 333 -6.95 -16.76 -20.77
CA GLY A 333 -6.14 -17.00 -19.59
C GLY A 333 -5.68 -15.72 -18.85
N PHE A 334 -6.12 -14.54 -19.25
CA PHE A 334 -5.97 -13.33 -18.43
C PHE A 334 -7.10 -13.30 -17.39
N ASP A 335 -6.86 -13.92 -16.26
CA ASP A 335 -7.79 -14.10 -15.15
C ASP A 335 -7.42 -13.24 -13.92
N PRO A 336 -8.27 -13.18 -12.89
CA PRO A 336 -7.95 -12.45 -11.66
C PRO A 336 -6.64 -12.88 -10.98
N GLY A 337 -6.23 -14.14 -11.14
CA GLY A 337 -4.96 -14.64 -10.62
C GLY A 337 -3.77 -13.99 -11.32
N VAL A 338 -3.84 -13.82 -12.65
CA VAL A 338 -2.82 -13.08 -13.41
C VAL A 338 -2.76 -11.61 -13.00
N VAL A 339 -3.92 -10.98 -12.78
CA VAL A 339 -3.98 -9.58 -12.33
C VAL A 339 -3.31 -9.41 -10.96
N MET A 340 -3.60 -10.29 -9.99
CA MET A 340 -2.98 -10.27 -8.67
C MET A 340 -1.45 -10.53 -8.75
N ASP A 341 -1.03 -11.46 -9.60
CA ASP A 341 0.40 -11.70 -9.82
C ASP A 341 1.09 -10.47 -10.45
N LEU A 342 0.45 -9.81 -11.40
CA LEU A 342 0.96 -8.59 -12.02
C LEU A 342 1.07 -7.44 -11.00
N ARG A 343 0.10 -7.31 -10.09
CA ARG A 343 0.15 -6.36 -9.00
C ARG A 343 1.36 -6.62 -8.10
N THR A 344 1.53 -7.86 -7.65
CA THR A 344 2.67 -8.25 -6.82
C THR A 344 4.00 -8.04 -7.56
N SER A 345 4.05 -8.34 -8.86
CA SER A 345 5.21 -8.10 -9.71
C SER A 345 5.62 -6.62 -9.74
N LEU A 346 4.63 -5.72 -9.92
CA LEU A 346 4.86 -4.28 -9.93
C LEU A 346 5.38 -3.79 -8.57
N ASP A 347 4.76 -4.22 -7.49
CA ASP A 347 5.15 -3.85 -6.12
C ASP A 347 6.60 -4.26 -5.83
N LEU A 348 6.97 -5.51 -6.12
CA LEU A 348 8.33 -6.00 -5.93
C LEU A 348 9.35 -5.27 -6.81
N PHE A 349 8.98 -4.92 -8.04
CA PHE A 349 9.84 -4.14 -8.92
C PHE A 349 10.10 -2.74 -8.35
N VAL A 350 9.04 -2.02 -8.00
CA VAL A 350 9.12 -0.65 -7.48
C VAL A 350 9.92 -0.61 -6.17
N GLU A 351 9.64 -1.52 -5.24
CA GLU A 351 10.38 -1.65 -3.98
C GLU A 351 11.85 -2.00 -4.21
N GLY A 352 12.11 -2.92 -5.13
CA GLY A 352 13.47 -3.30 -5.50
C GLY A 352 14.31 -2.13 -6.02
N VAL A 353 13.70 -1.20 -6.73
CA VAL A 353 14.38 0.03 -7.19
C VAL A 353 14.54 1.04 -6.05
N VAL A 354 13.45 1.37 -5.36
CA VAL A 354 13.41 2.44 -4.35
C VAL A 354 14.31 2.13 -3.16
N TRP A 355 14.33 0.88 -2.70
CA TRP A 355 15.13 0.46 -1.54
C TRP A 355 16.47 -0.16 -1.92
N SER A 356 16.88 -0.07 -3.19
CA SER A 356 18.23 -0.41 -3.62
C SER A 356 19.25 0.58 -3.05
N GLU A 357 20.52 0.19 -3.03
CA GLU A 357 21.62 1.06 -2.59
C GLU A 357 21.69 2.36 -3.41
N ALA A 358 21.46 2.27 -4.72
CA ALA A 358 21.47 3.42 -5.62
C ALA A 358 20.23 4.31 -5.47
N SER A 359 19.05 3.73 -5.16
CA SER A 359 17.75 4.43 -5.08
C SER A 359 17.52 5.43 -6.23
N ASP A 360 17.84 5.00 -7.46
CA ASP A 360 17.80 5.85 -8.63
C ASP A 360 16.42 5.84 -9.27
N TYR A 361 15.67 6.93 -9.15
CA TYR A 361 14.36 7.17 -9.75
C TYR A 361 14.32 6.81 -11.25
N ARG A 362 15.40 7.06 -12.01
CA ARG A 362 15.43 6.76 -13.45
C ARG A 362 15.24 5.27 -13.73
N GLN A 363 15.63 4.40 -12.81
CA GLN A 363 15.43 2.96 -12.95
C GLN A 363 13.95 2.56 -12.92
N LEU A 364 13.08 3.35 -12.25
CA LEU A 364 11.63 3.14 -12.33
C LEU A 364 11.12 3.28 -13.77
N LEU A 365 11.76 4.12 -14.59
CA LEU A 365 11.36 4.42 -15.97
C LEU A 365 12.15 3.63 -17.01
N LEU A 366 13.43 3.33 -16.74
CA LEU A 366 14.37 2.81 -17.74
C LEU A 366 14.69 1.33 -17.62
N SER A 367 14.28 0.66 -16.54
CA SER A 367 14.56 -0.77 -16.35
C SER A 367 13.91 -1.64 -17.44
N ASP A 368 14.62 -2.69 -17.84
CA ASP A 368 14.14 -3.71 -18.78
C ASP A 368 13.73 -5.03 -18.04
N THR A 369 13.63 -5.00 -16.72
CA THR A 369 13.38 -6.17 -15.89
C THR A 369 11.94 -6.20 -15.40
N ILE A 370 11.30 -7.38 -15.44
CA ILE A 370 9.98 -7.64 -14.86
C ILE A 370 10.09 -8.82 -13.90
N LEU A 371 9.51 -8.70 -12.72
CA LEU A 371 9.46 -9.80 -11.74
C LEU A 371 8.32 -10.75 -12.13
N MET A 372 8.61 -12.03 -12.39
CA MET A 372 7.64 -13.02 -12.82
C MET A 372 7.67 -14.29 -11.96
N ASN A 373 6.50 -14.81 -11.64
CA ASN A 373 6.31 -16.16 -11.15
C ASN A 373 6.00 -17.12 -12.32
N GLU A 374 5.75 -18.41 -12.04
CA GLU A 374 5.48 -19.44 -13.03
C GLU A 374 4.23 -19.12 -13.89
N ARG A 375 3.18 -18.54 -13.27
CA ARG A 375 1.94 -18.18 -13.99
C ARG A 375 2.17 -17.05 -14.98
N LEU A 376 2.84 -15.97 -14.54
CA LEU A 376 3.17 -14.85 -15.42
C LEU A 376 4.09 -15.28 -16.55
N ALA A 377 5.14 -16.04 -16.25
CA ALA A 377 6.08 -16.51 -17.26
C ALA A 377 5.38 -17.37 -18.34
N LYS A 378 4.49 -18.28 -17.92
CA LYS A 378 3.66 -19.06 -18.84
C LYS A 378 2.74 -18.15 -19.68
N PHE A 379 2.07 -17.18 -19.05
CA PHE A 379 1.15 -16.28 -19.73
C PHE A 379 1.84 -15.39 -20.77
N TYR A 380 3.06 -14.90 -20.46
CA TYR A 380 3.86 -14.02 -21.35
C TYR A 380 4.88 -14.79 -22.20
N GLY A 381 4.89 -16.13 -22.15
CA GLY A 381 5.81 -16.95 -22.95
C GLY A 381 7.28 -16.76 -22.59
N GLN A 382 7.59 -16.46 -21.31
CA GLN A 382 8.94 -16.20 -20.85
C GLN A 382 9.54 -17.41 -20.14
N LYS A 383 10.87 -17.53 -20.18
CA LYS A 383 11.62 -18.52 -19.41
C LYS A 383 11.98 -17.90 -18.06
N LEU A 384 11.74 -18.65 -16.99
CA LEU A 384 12.15 -18.24 -15.64
C LEU A 384 13.57 -18.72 -15.33
N PRO A 385 14.36 -17.92 -14.60
CA PRO A 385 15.56 -18.41 -13.92
C PRO A 385 15.19 -19.50 -12.87
N ASP A 386 16.16 -20.29 -12.44
CA ASP A 386 15.97 -21.25 -11.35
C ASP A 386 15.56 -20.56 -10.04
N GLY A 387 14.76 -21.23 -9.22
CA GLY A 387 14.27 -20.69 -7.95
C GLY A 387 12.76 -20.84 -7.77
N HIS A 388 12.22 -20.16 -6.77
CA HIS A 388 10.80 -20.17 -6.41
C HIS A 388 10.24 -18.74 -6.33
N GLY A 389 8.93 -18.61 -6.50
CA GLY A 389 8.23 -17.32 -6.40
C GLY A 389 8.56 -16.37 -7.54
N PHE A 390 8.55 -15.08 -7.25
CA PHE A 390 8.86 -14.04 -8.24
C PHE A 390 10.36 -13.90 -8.46
N ARG A 391 10.76 -13.89 -9.73
CA ARG A 391 12.18 -13.83 -10.15
C ARG A 391 12.35 -12.79 -11.25
N PRO A 392 13.49 -12.07 -11.29
CA PRO A 392 13.73 -11.08 -12.32
C PRO A 392 13.91 -11.74 -13.68
N VAL A 393 13.10 -11.31 -14.64
CA VAL A 393 13.19 -11.72 -16.05
C VAL A 393 13.63 -10.50 -16.85
N LYS A 394 14.78 -10.59 -17.50
CA LYS A 394 15.29 -9.54 -18.36
C LYS A 394 14.60 -9.59 -19.71
N MET A 395 14.07 -8.45 -20.14
CA MET A 395 13.33 -8.28 -21.36
C MET A 395 14.18 -7.49 -22.39
N ASP A 396 13.63 -7.27 -23.59
CA ASP A 396 14.29 -6.43 -24.60
C ASP A 396 14.31 -4.95 -24.18
N ALA A 397 15.48 -4.42 -23.90
CA ALA A 397 15.68 -3.05 -23.47
C ALA A 397 15.23 -1.99 -24.50
N ALA A 398 15.18 -2.33 -25.80
CA ALA A 398 14.68 -1.43 -26.82
C ALA A 398 13.16 -1.25 -26.75
N GLN A 399 12.45 -2.19 -26.14
CA GLN A 399 10.99 -2.19 -26.09
C GLN A 399 10.46 -1.93 -24.68
N ARG A 400 11.17 -2.34 -23.63
CA ARG A 400 10.71 -2.20 -22.24
C ARG A 400 11.23 -0.92 -21.59
N ALA A 401 10.39 -0.35 -20.74
CA ALA A 401 10.60 0.96 -20.12
C ALA A 401 9.98 0.98 -18.70
N GLY A 402 10.59 0.24 -17.78
CA GLY A 402 10.24 0.19 -16.38
C GLY A 402 8.74 0.05 -16.10
N VAL A 403 8.24 0.89 -15.19
CA VAL A 403 6.80 0.92 -14.84
C VAL A 403 5.92 1.26 -16.03
N LEU A 404 6.41 2.08 -16.98
CA LEU A 404 5.61 2.56 -18.11
C LEU A 404 5.13 1.42 -19.03
N THR A 405 5.92 0.37 -19.14
CA THR A 405 5.59 -0.83 -19.93
C THR A 405 5.30 -2.04 -19.06
N HIS A 406 5.15 -1.85 -17.75
CA HIS A 406 4.74 -2.94 -16.88
C HIS A 406 3.33 -3.41 -17.25
N PRO A 407 3.11 -4.73 -17.47
CA PRO A 407 1.82 -5.24 -17.96
C PRO A 407 0.63 -4.87 -17.10
N TYR A 408 0.80 -4.72 -15.78
CA TYR A 408 -0.25 -4.24 -14.89
C TYR A 408 -0.79 -2.87 -15.34
N LEU A 409 0.11 -1.88 -15.53
CA LEU A 409 -0.29 -0.53 -15.96
C LEU A 409 -0.84 -0.50 -17.37
N LEU A 410 -0.24 -1.26 -18.30
CA LEU A 410 -0.74 -1.37 -19.66
C LEU A 410 -2.16 -1.97 -19.71
N ALA A 411 -2.47 -2.91 -18.81
CA ALA A 411 -3.80 -3.48 -18.67
C ALA A 411 -4.78 -2.52 -17.98
N THR A 412 -4.34 -1.81 -16.93
CA THR A 412 -5.15 -0.77 -16.26
C THR A 412 -5.62 0.28 -17.27
N PHE A 413 -4.70 0.79 -18.10
CA PHE A 413 -4.99 1.83 -19.10
C PHE A 413 -5.36 1.25 -20.47
N SER A 414 -6.26 0.27 -20.48
CA SER A 414 -6.78 -0.36 -21.71
C SER A 414 -8.25 -0.75 -21.53
N TYR A 415 -8.98 -0.78 -22.62
CA TYR A 415 -10.35 -1.32 -22.64
C TYR A 415 -10.36 -2.83 -22.43
N THR A 416 -11.54 -3.41 -22.31
CA THR A 416 -11.69 -4.88 -22.13
C THR A 416 -11.21 -5.69 -23.33
N LYS A 417 -11.38 -5.17 -24.55
CA LYS A 417 -11.05 -5.86 -25.82
C LYS A 417 -9.88 -5.25 -26.57
N SER A 418 -9.51 -4.00 -26.26
CA SER A 418 -8.53 -3.25 -27.06
C SER A 418 -7.67 -2.32 -26.20
N THR A 419 -6.63 -1.76 -26.79
CA THR A 419 -5.79 -0.72 -26.17
C THR A 419 -6.57 0.59 -26.01
N SER A 420 -6.07 1.48 -25.18
CA SER A 420 -6.59 2.85 -25.08
C SER A 420 -5.43 3.86 -25.12
N PRO A 421 -5.03 4.32 -26.31
CA PRO A 421 -4.00 5.36 -26.45
C PRO A 421 -4.34 6.62 -25.65
N ILE A 422 -5.61 6.98 -25.57
CA ILE A 422 -6.06 8.17 -24.82
C ILE A 422 -5.76 8.01 -23.33
N HIS A 423 -6.17 6.91 -22.69
CA HIS A 423 -5.92 6.69 -21.26
C HIS A 423 -4.43 6.60 -20.96
N ARG A 424 -3.66 5.85 -21.79
CA ARG A 424 -2.19 5.79 -21.69
C ARG A 424 -1.57 7.17 -21.81
N GLY A 425 -1.96 7.96 -22.83
CA GLY A 425 -1.43 9.29 -23.08
C GLY A 425 -1.78 10.30 -21.96
N VAL A 426 -2.97 10.23 -21.38
CA VAL A 426 -3.37 11.07 -20.23
C VAL A 426 -2.53 10.72 -19.00
N PHE A 427 -2.38 9.44 -18.68
CA PHE A 427 -1.52 9.00 -17.58
C PHE A 427 -0.08 9.48 -17.76
N LEU A 428 0.50 9.27 -18.92
CA LEU A 428 1.87 9.72 -19.23
C LEU A 428 2.03 11.24 -19.12
N SER A 429 1.04 12.00 -19.62
CA SER A 429 1.08 13.46 -19.54
C SER A 429 1.03 13.95 -18.09
N ARG A 430 0.07 13.47 -17.30
CA ARG A 430 -0.18 13.96 -15.94
C ARG A 430 0.82 13.45 -14.93
N ASN A 431 0.96 12.12 -14.87
CA ASN A 431 1.68 11.47 -13.79
C ASN A 431 3.18 11.36 -14.06
N ILE A 432 3.57 11.14 -15.31
CA ILE A 432 4.98 10.91 -15.66
C ILE A 432 5.67 12.20 -16.07
N LEU A 433 5.05 13.00 -16.96
CA LEU A 433 5.63 14.25 -17.45
C LEU A 433 5.17 15.48 -16.65
N GLY A 434 4.32 15.32 -15.64
CA GLY A 434 3.84 16.38 -14.77
C GLY A 434 3.07 17.50 -15.50
N ARG A 435 2.50 17.21 -16.66
CA ARG A 435 1.83 18.17 -17.51
C ARG A 435 0.35 18.26 -17.14
N MET A 436 -0.10 19.43 -16.70
CA MET A 436 -1.51 19.65 -16.35
C MET A 436 -2.38 19.62 -17.61
N LEU A 437 -3.36 18.71 -17.63
CA LEU A 437 -4.41 18.67 -18.66
C LEU A 437 -5.69 19.23 -18.06
N LYS A 438 -6.31 20.19 -18.75
CA LYS A 438 -7.65 20.68 -18.35
C LYS A 438 -8.68 19.56 -18.49
N PRO A 439 -9.73 19.54 -17.65
CA PRO A 439 -10.86 18.65 -17.87
C PRO A 439 -11.44 18.85 -19.27
N PRO A 440 -11.84 17.77 -19.97
CA PRO A 440 -12.45 17.92 -21.28
C PRO A 440 -13.78 18.68 -21.13
N PRO A 441 -14.08 19.60 -22.07
CA PRO A 441 -15.34 20.37 -22.04
C PRO A 441 -16.56 19.44 -22.22
N MET A 442 -16.36 18.26 -22.81
CA MET A 442 -17.36 17.21 -23.00
C MET A 442 -16.67 15.86 -23.03
N ALA A 443 -17.14 14.93 -22.21
CA ALA A 443 -16.69 13.54 -22.27
C ALA A 443 -17.36 12.84 -23.46
N ILE A 444 -16.54 12.31 -24.38
CA ILE A 444 -17.01 11.46 -25.50
C ILE A 444 -16.60 10.04 -25.17
N ALA A 445 -17.59 9.16 -25.01
CA ALA A 445 -17.33 7.75 -24.83
C ALA A 445 -16.77 7.13 -26.13
N PHE A 446 -15.70 6.37 -26.00
CA PHE A 446 -15.19 5.56 -27.11
C PHE A 446 -16.16 4.40 -27.36
N MET A 447 -16.66 4.30 -28.59
CA MET A 447 -17.58 3.23 -29.05
C MET A 447 -16.97 2.61 -30.30
N ASP A 448 -16.42 1.40 -30.14
CA ASP A 448 -15.66 0.70 -31.17
C ASP A 448 -16.46 0.41 -32.45
N ASP A 449 -17.75 0.14 -32.29
CA ASP A 449 -18.72 -0.18 -33.35
C ASP A 449 -19.08 1.02 -34.27
N LYS A 450 -18.65 2.23 -33.91
CA LYS A 450 -18.85 3.44 -34.72
C LYS A 450 -17.76 3.71 -35.76
N PHE A 451 -16.69 2.91 -35.73
CA PHE A 451 -15.56 3.09 -36.66
C PHE A 451 -15.54 1.98 -37.71
N ASP A 452 -14.81 2.23 -38.80
CA ASP A 452 -14.53 1.20 -39.80
C ASP A 452 -13.84 0.00 -39.10
N PRO A 453 -14.38 -1.22 -39.23
CA PRO A 453 -13.79 -2.40 -38.59
C PRO A 453 -12.34 -2.68 -39.02
N SER A 454 -11.89 -2.16 -40.16
CA SER A 454 -10.51 -2.31 -40.63
C SER A 454 -9.53 -1.33 -40.02
N PHE A 455 -10.02 -0.35 -39.24
CA PHE A 455 -9.16 0.67 -38.62
C PHE A 455 -8.37 0.08 -37.45
N THR A 456 -7.09 0.42 -37.39
CA THR A 456 -6.26 0.24 -36.19
C THR A 456 -6.78 1.14 -35.07
N MET A 457 -6.45 0.83 -33.83
CA MET A 457 -6.81 1.70 -32.70
C MET A 457 -6.25 3.12 -32.88
N ARG A 458 -5.06 3.27 -33.45
CA ARG A 458 -4.48 4.58 -33.77
C ARG A 458 -5.35 5.35 -34.77
N GLU A 459 -5.83 4.71 -35.83
CA GLU A 459 -6.70 5.35 -36.85
C GLU A 459 -8.03 5.79 -36.22
N LYS A 460 -8.68 4.93 -35.39
CA LYS A 460 -9.91 5.23 -34.65
C LYS A 460 -9.75 6.44 -33.74
N VAL A 461 -8.66 6.49 -32.97
CA VAL A 461 -8.38 7.62 -32.05
C VAL A 461 -8.07 8.89 -32.83
N THR A 462 -7.35 8.80 -33.95
CA THR A 462 -7.04 9.96 -34.77
C THR A 462 -8.32 10.57 -35.34
N GLU A 463 -9.24 9.75 -35.84
CA GLU A 463 -10.56 10.20 -36.33
C GLU A 463 -11.41 10.80 -35.21
N LEU A 464 -11.51 10.11 -34.05
CA LEU A 464 -12.28 10.54 -32.89
C LEU A 464 -11.88 11.95 -32.41
N THR A 465 -10.58 12.22 -32.46
CA THR A 465 -9.99 13.45 -31.90
C THR A 465 -9.64 14.51 -32.95
N ALA A 466 -10.07 14.34 -34.20
CA ALA A 466 -9.75 15.24 -35.32
C ALA A 466 -10.33 16.65 -35.18
N LYS A 467 -11.40 16.83 -34.41
CA LYS A 467 -12.05 18.14 -34.25
C LYS A 467 -11.13 19.15 -33.57
N PRO A 468 -11.12 20.44 -34.00
CA PRO A 468 -10.23 21.47 -33.42
C PRO A 468 -10.35 21.60 -31.90
N ALA A 469 -11.56 21.48 -31.34
CA ALA A 469 -11.77 21.53 -29.89
C ALA A 469 -11.08 20.37 -29.13
N CYS A 470 -10.92 19.20 -29.76
CA CYS A 470 -10.23 18.05 -29.19
C CYS A 470 -8.70 18.18 -29.30
N GLN A 471 -8.22 18.79 -30.39
CA GLN A 471 -6.78 18.90 -30.68
C GLN A 471 -6.02 19.72 -29.64
N SER A 472 -6.67 20.64 -28.94
CA SER A 472 -6.02 21.44 -27.88
C SER A 472 -5.34 20.58 -26.78
N CYS A 473 -5.85 19.37 -26.51
CA CYS A 473 -5.26 18.41 -25.57
C CYS A 473 -4.61 17.22 -26.31
N HIS A 474 -5.29 16.75 -27.37
CA HIS A 474 -4.88 15.52 -28.04
C HIS A 474 -3.61 15.63 -28.87
N ILE A 475 -3.17 16.84 -29.23
CA ILE A 475 -1.83 17.09 -29.80
C ILE A 475 -0.70 16.63 -28.86
N THR A 476 -0.95 16.61 -27.56
CA THR A 476 -0.03 16.08 -26.54
C THR A 476 -0.34 14.63 -26.18
N ILE A 477 -1.62 14.31 -25.97
CA ILE A 477 -2.05 13.00 -25.47
C ILE A 477 -1.78 11.89 -26.50
N ASN A 478 -2.18 12.13 -27.76
CA ASN A 478 -2.13 11.09 -28.80
C ASN A 478 -0.70 10.60 -29.11
N PRO A 479 0.31 11.47 -29.32
CA PRO A 479 1.69 11.02 -29.56
C PRO A 479 2.23 10.12 -28.45
N LEU A 480 1.99 10.50 -27.19
CA LEU A 480 2.41 9.72 -26.03
C LEU A 480 1.72 8.34 -26.00
N GLY A 481 0.39 8.31 -26.20
CA GLY A 481 -0.36 7.06 -26.21
C GLY A 481 -0.01 6.15 -27.38
N PHE A 482 0.17 6.70 -28.59
CA PHE A 482 0.53 5.95 -29.80
C PHE A 482 1.90 5.28 -29.69
N SER A 483 2.83 5.87 -28.95
CA SER A 483 4.14 5.27 -28.67
C SER A 483 4.05 3.91 -27.95
N PHE A 484 2.90 3.60 -27.34
CA PHE A 484 2.66 2.35 -26.61
C PHE A 484 1.80 1.34 -27.37
N GLU A 485 1.44 1.60 -28.64
CA GLU A 485 0.54 0.71 -29.41
C GLU A 485 1.20 -0.62 -29.80
N ARG A 486 2.52 -0.75 -29.64
CA ARG A 486 3.20 -2.04 -29.74
C ARG A 486 2.84 -3.01 -28.59
N PHE A 487 2.13 -2.55 -27.56
CA PHE A 487 1.63 -3.36 -26.46
C PHE A 487 0.12 -3.49 -26.56
N ASP A 488 -0.38 -4.72 -26.56
CA ASP A 488 -1.82 -5.01 -26.51
C ASP A 488 -2.46 -4.61 -25.16
N ALA A 489 -3.75 -4.95 -24.97
CA ALA A 489 -4.48 -4.59 -23.76
C ALA A 489 -4.08 -5.38 -22.51
N VAL A 490 -3.23 -6.39 -22.63
CA VAL A 490 -2.66 -7.15 -21.50
C VAL A 490 -1.14 -7.00 -21.40
N GLY A 491 -0.55 -6.10 -22.18
CA GLY A 491 0.89 -5.80 -22.14
C GLY A 491 1.79 -6.76 -22.90
N ARG A 492 1.24 -7.62 -23.77
CA ARG A 492 2.02 -8.41 -24.72
C ARG A 492 2.46 -7.54 -25.90
N ILE A 493 3.62 -7.85 -26.46
CA ILE A 493 4.12 -7.17 -27.67
C ILE A 493 3.35 -7.70 -28.88
N ARG A 494 2.92 -6.79 -29.76
CA ARG A 494 2.25 -7.09 -31.03
C ARG A 494 2.91 -6.33 -32.19
N GLU A 495 2.95 -6.93 -33.37
CA GLU A 495 3.48 -6.33 -34.60
C GLU A 495 2.35 -5.77 -35.48
N THR A 496 1.11 -6.24 -35.28
CA THR A 496 -0.04 -5.82 -36.07
C THR A 496 -1.23 -5.46 -35.20
N ASP A 497 -2.07 -4.56 -35.73
CA ASP A 497 -3.38 -4.20 -35.21
C ASP A 497 -4.38 -4.24 -36.37
N ASN A 498 -5.46 -5.04 -36.27
CA ASN A 498 -6.40 -5.32 -37.37
C ASN A 498 -5.69 -5.67 -38.69
N ALA A 499 -4.71 -6.58 -38.63
CA ALA A 499 -3.90 -7.05 -39.76
C ALA A 499 -3.01 -5.97 -40.42
N LYS A 500 -3.01 -4.74 -39.95
CA LYS A 500 -2.09 -3.67 -40.40
C LYS A 500 -0.86 -3.59 -39.48
N PRO A 501 0.32 -3.22 -39.99
CA PRO A 501 1.48 -3.00 -39.16
C PRO A 501 1.23 -1.92 -38.09
N VAL A 502 1.66 -2.16 -36.86
CA VAL A 502 1.57 -1.16 -35.78
C VAL A 502 2.49 0.00 -36.08
N ASN A 503 1.95 1.22 -36.06
CA ASN A 503 2.70 2.46 -36.20
C ASN A 503 2.75 3.19 -34.84
N THR A 504 3.96 3.28 -34.25
CA THR A 504 4.21 4.01 -32.99
C THR A 504 4.84 5.38 -33.21
N VAL A 505 5.30 5.68 -34.43
CA VAL A 505 6.03 6.92 -34.73
C VAL A 505 5.11 8.13 -34.68
N SER A 506 5.46 9.11 -33.87
CA SER A 506 4.68 10.35 -33.71
C SER A 506 5.56 11.57 -33.42
N PRO A 507 5.31 12.73 -34.04
CA PRO A 507 5.91 13.99 -33.63
C PRO A 507 5.33 14.39 -32.25
N TYR A 508 6.17 14.90 -31.38
CA TYR A 508 5.79 15.34 -30.03
C TYR A 508 6.51 16.65 -29.70
N ILE A 509 5.79 17.60 -29.14
CA ILE A 509 6.35 18.85 -28.65
C ILE A 509 6.38 18.79 -27.12
N ALA A 510 7.58 18.80 -26.56
CA ALA A 510 7.81 18.81 -25.12
C ALA A 510 7.34 20.12 -24.46
N ALA A 511 7.30 20.15 -23.13
CA ALA A 511 6.82 21.32 -22.38
C ALA A 511 7.71 22.56 -22.57
N ASP A 512 8.98 22.38 -22.86
CA ASP A 512 9.96 23.43 -23.13
C ASP A 512 10.00 23.88 -24.61
N GLY A 513 9.12 23.31 -25.45
CA GLY A 513 9.07 23.59 -26.88
C GLY A 513 10.00 22.72 -27.76
N THR A 514 10.75 21.80 -27.15
CA THR A 514 11.60 20.87 -27.90
C THR A 514 10.76 19.92 -28.75
N GLU A 515 11.09 19.83 -30.04
CA GLU A 515 10.46 18.89 -30.97
C GLU A 515 11.17 17.53 -30.92
N LEU A 516 10.40 16.48 -30.70
CA LEU A 516 10.87 15.11 -30.62
C LEU A 516 10.12 14.22 -31.63
N THR A 517 10.76 13.18 -32.08
CA THR A 517 10.11 12.07 -32.78
C THR A 517 10.10 10.87 -31.85
N LEU A 518 8.92 10.51 -31.34
CA LEU A 518 8.74 9.32 -30.52
C LEU A 518 8.56 8.13 -31.45
N THR A 519 9.38 7.09 -31.30
CA THR A 519 9.33 5.86 -32.09
C THR A 519 8.76 4.68 -31.28
N GLY A 520 8.71 4.81 -29.96
CA GLY A 520 8.18 3.79 -29.05
C GLY A 520 8.17 4.24 -27.58
N ALA A 521 7.77 3.34 -26.72
CA ALA A 521 7.66 3.58 -25.28
C ALA A 521 9.01 3.98 -24.64
N ARG A 522 10.12 3.48 -25.19
CA ARG A 522 11.47 3.77 -24.68
C ARG A 522 11.82 5.24 -24.81
N ASP A 523 11.46 5.88 -25.92
CA ASP A 523 11.73 7.31 -26.12
C ASP A 523 10.97 8.18 -25.12
N VAL A 524 9.72 7.81 -24.82
CA VAL A 524 8.93 8.47 -23.77
C VAL A 524 9.61 8.34 -22.42
N ALA A 525 10.11 7.14 -22.08
CA ALA A 525 10.78 6.88 -20.81
C ALA A 525 12.10 7.67 -20.68
N VAL A 526 12.91 7.71 -21.72
CA VAL A 526 14.17 8.49 -21.76
C VAL A 526 13.84 9.97 -21.57
N HIS A 527 12.89 10.50 -22.35
CA HIS A 527 12.47 11.89 -22.21
C HIS A 527 11.96 12.20 -20.79
N ALA A 528 11.16 11.32 -20.18
CA ALA A 528 10.67 11.51 -18.82
C ALA A 528 11.78 11.47 -17.77
N ALA A 529 12.76 10.58 -17.93
CA ALA A 529 13.88 10.42 -16.99
C ALA A 529 14.88 11.58 -17.06
N GLU A 530 15.08 12.18 -18.24
CA GLU A 530 16.11 13.19 -18.51
C GLU A 530 15.57 14.62 -18.50
N SER A 531 14.27 14.83 -18.82
CA SER A 531 13.68 16.17 -18.86
C SER A 531 13.44 16.75 -17.48
N LEU A 532 13.68 18.07 -17.36
CA LEU A 532 13.35 18.81 -16.13
C LEU A 532 11.85 18.70 -15.79
N ALA A 533 10.99 18.65 -16.80
CA ALA A 533 9.54 18.53 -16.62
C ALA A 533 9.16 17.20 -15.94
N GLY A 534 9.73 16.07 -16.41
CA GLY A 534 9.48 14.75 -15.80
C GLY A 534 9.98 14.68 -14.36
N GLN A 535 11.22 15.11 -14.12
CA GLN A 535 11.81 15.12 -12.78
C GLN A 535 11.04 16.03 -11.81
N THR A 536 10.72 17.25 -12.23
CA THR A 536 9.93 18.19 -11.43
C THR A 536 8.52 17.67 -11.18
N GLY A 537 7.91 17.03 -12.19
CA GLY A 537 6.59 16.40 -12.07
C GLY A 537 6.56 15.34 -10.99
N PHE A 538 7.54 14.45 -10.96
CA PHE A 538 7.66 13.42 -9.91
C PHE A 538 7.84 14.03 -8.52
N VAL A 539 8.80 14.96 -8.36
CA VAL A 539 9.06 15.62 -7.07
C VAL A 539 7.84 16.39 -6.57
N ARG A 540 7.12 17.07 -7.46
CA ARG A 540 5.89 17.79 -7.13
C ARG A 540 4.79 16.83 -6.66
N ASN A 541 4.54 15.73 -7.38
CA ASN A 541 3.55 14.73 -6.98
C ASN A 541 3.90 14.13 -5.62
N LEU A 542 5.17 13.79 -5.39
CA LEU A 542 5.66 13.31 -4.11
C LEU A 542 5.40 14.33 -2.99
N PHE A 543 5.79 15.60 -3.19
CA PHE A 543 5.58 16.67 -2.20
C PHE A 543 4.10 16.85 -1.88
N GLN A 544 3.25 16.96 -2.92
CA GLN A 544 1.81 17.16 -2.74
C GLN A 544 1.15 16.02 -1.99
N THR A 545 1.52 14.77 -2.29
CA THR A 545 1.00 13.59 -1.58
C THR A 545 1.46 13.54 -0.14
N MET A 546 2.75 13.85 0.13
CA MET A 546 3.30 13.81 1.49
C MET A 546 2.78 14.96 2.37
N VAL A 547 2.68 16.16 1.81
CA VAL A 547 2.39 17.39 2.58
C VAL A 547 0.92 17.78 2.51
N LYS A 548 0.16 17.23 1.54
CA LYS A 548 -1.25 17.53 1.27
C LYS A 548 -1.49 19.02 1.00
N GLN A 549 -0.55 19.69 0.32
CA GLN A 549 -0.62 21.11 -0.05
C GLN A 549 -0.16 21.31 -1.51
N PRO A 550 -0.67 22.35 -2.20
CA PRO A 550 -0.18 22.72 -3.51
C PRO A 550 1.28 23.20 -3.42
N THR A 551 2.04 23.01 -4.50
CA THR A 551 3.41 23.55 -4.67
C THR A 551 3.39 24.94 -5.21
#